data_f24f8215bde6166ad8464303e2084b21
#
_entry.id   f24f8215bde6166ad8464303e2084b21
#
_cell.length_a   1.000
_cell.length_b   1.000
_cell.length_c   1.000
_cell.angle_alpha   90.00
_cell.angle_beta   90.00
_cell.angle_gamma   90.00
#
_symmetry.space_group_name_H-M   'P 1'
#
loop_
_entity.id
_entity.type
_entity.pdbx_description
1 polymer ?
#
loop_
_entity_poly.entity_id
_entity_poly.type
_entity_poly.pdbx_seq_one_letter_code
_entity_poly.pdbx_strand_id
1 'polypeptide(L)'
;MCVLNYRAFVDNKMYKMVEWRGDFITLSRKYESKYVQSINVKREDIFIMQSSGLKDRKGNEIFHGDIVKNSDKDLGIVRFKDGAFEVDFKEYIPVLLGLINDDLEIIGDIHRNKKLLDKIIDKNKKVVCMNKVEKRLSRKRKRTSK
;
A
#
# COMPACT_ATOMS: atom_id res chain seq x y z
N MET A 1 24.70 -3.37 0.72
CA MET A 1 24.38 -1.93 0.73
C MET A 1 22.90 -1.73 0.38
N CYS A 2 22.13 -1.23 1.33
CA CYS A 2 20.72 -0.91 1.03
C CYS A 2 20.65 0.42 0.30
N VAL A 3 20.32 0.39 -0.98
CA VAL A 3 19.97 1.58 -1.73
C VAL A 3 18.50 1.86 -1.45
N LEU A 4 18.22 2.99 -0.81
CA LEU A 4 16.84 3.44 -0.61
C LEU A 4 16.28 3.92 -1.94
N ASN A 5 15.35 3.14 -2.48
CA ASN A 5 14.64 3.50 -3.69
C ASN A 5 13.30 4.13 -3.34
N TYR A 6 12.97 5.16 -4.09
CA TYR A 6 11.68 5.83 -3.99
C TYR A 6 11.02 5.84 -5.35
N ARG A 7 9.70 5.84 -5.36
CA ARG A 7 8.92 6.19 -6.53
C ARG A 7 7.92 7.27 -6.14
N ALA A 8 7.44 8.02 -7.11
CA ALA A 8 6.49 9.10 -6.87
C ALA A 8 5.34 9.06 -7.85
N PHE A 9 4.17 9.45 -7.39
CA PHE A 9 2.96 9.56 -8.21
C PHE A 9 2.51 11.01 -8.27
N VAL A 10 2.42 11.53 -9.49
CA VAL A 10 2.03 12.93 -9.78
C VAL A 10 1.23 12.95 -11.09
N ASP A 11 0.12 13.68 -11.11
CA ASP A 11 -0.70 13.88 -12.32
C ASP A 11 -1.01 12.57 -13.07
N ASN A 12 -1.43 11.54 -12.34
CA ASN A 12 -1.75 10.22 -12.86
C ASN A 12 -0.58 9.46 -13.50
N LYS A 13 0.66 9.85 -13.18
CA LYS A 13 1.87 9.19 -13.69
C LYS A 13 2.77 8.73 -12.56
N MET A 14 3.39 7.56 -12.73
CA MET A 14 4.35 7.00 -11.80
C MET A 14 5.77 7.27 -12.28
N TYR A 15 6.61 7.80 -11.39
CA TYR A 15 8.02 8.11 -11.64
C TYR A 15 8.89 7.22 -10.74
N LYS A 16 9.89 6.57 -11.34
CA LYS A 16 10.76 5.62 -10.63
C LYS A 16 12.02 6.25 -10.03
N MET A 17 12.40 7.42 -10.49
CA MET A 17 13.60 8.11 -10.01
C MET A 17 13.21 9.41 -9.34
N VAL A 18 13.63 9.58 -8.10
CA VAL A 18 13.31 10.75 -7.27
C VAL A 18 14.62 11.34 -6.77
N GLU A 19 14.86 12.59 -7.09
CA GLU A 19 16.03 13.34 -6.63
C GLU A 19 15.58 14.59 -5.87
N TRP A 20 16.12 14.77 -4.67
CA TRP A 20 15.78 15.90 -3.81
C TRP A 20 16.71 17.08 -4.08
N ARG A 21 16.14 18.24 -4.33
CA ARG A 21 16.87 19.50 -4.53
C ARG A 21 16.17 20.63 -3.77
N GLY A 22 16.52 20.80 -2.48
CA GLY A 22 15.88 21.81 -1.63
C GLY A 22 14.37 21.60 -1.50
N ASP A 23 13.60 22.62 -1.87
CA ASP A 23 12.13 22.57 -1.84
C ASP A 23 11.50 21.87 -3.06
N PHE A 24 12.34 21.56 -4.05
CA PHE A 24 11.90 20.89 -5.28
C PHE A 24 12.38 19.45 -5.33
N ILE A 25 11.58 18.63 -5.98
CA ILE A 25 11.91 17.24 -6.23
C ILE A 25 11.96 17.03 -7.74
N THR A 26 13.07 16.52 -8.23
CA THR A 26 13.22 16.15 -9.63
C THR A 26 12.77 14.71 -9.80
N LEU A 27 11.77 14.50 -10.62
CA LEU A 27 11.23 13.18 -10.93
C LEU A 27 11.65 12.79 -12.34
N SER A 28 12.13 11.56 -12.49
CA SER A 28 12.55 11.04 -13.78
C SER A 28 11.82 9.77 -14.12
N ARG A 29 11.42 9.65 -15.37
CA ARG A 29 10.75 8.48 -15.91
C ARG A 29 11.61 7.89 -17.02
N LYS A 30 12.06 6.65 -16.84
CA LYS A 30 12.83 5.96 -17.85
C LYS A 30 11.89 5.35 -18.89
N TYR A 31 11.95 5.85 -20.11
CA TYR A 31 11.32 5.19 -21.26
C TYR A 31 12.29 4.16 -21.86
N GLU A 32 11.74 3.19 -22.58
CA GLU A 32 12.45 2.03 -23.13
C GLU A 32 13.68 2.35 -23.97
N SER A 33 13.81 3.56 -24.47
CA SER A 33 14.98 3.99 -25.23
C SER A 33 15.48 5.36 -24.76
N LYS A 34 16.51 5.36 -23.94
CA LYS A 34 17.44 6.48 -23.69
C LYS A 34 16.91 7.86 -23.25
N TYR A 35 15.62 8.16 -23.29
CA TYR A 35 15.09 9.46 -22.90
C TYR A 35 14.49 9.43 -21.50
N VAL A 36 15.04 10.27 -20.64
CA VAL A 36 14.54 10.50 -19.28
C VAL A 36 13.68 11.76 -19.34
N GLN A 37 12.39 11.60 -19.12
CA GLN A 37 11.54 12.77 -18.89
C GLN A 37 11.72 13.18 -17.41
N SER A 38 12.29 14.36 -17.18
CA SER A 38 12.42 14.91 -15.85
C SER A 38 11.49 16.09 -15.67
N ILE A 39 10.83 16.15 -14.52
CA ILE A 39 10.00 17.27 -14.11
C ILE A 39 10.40 17.73 -12.72
N ASN A 40 10.34 19.03 -12.48
CA ASN A 40 10.56 19.61 -11.16
C ASN A 40 9.19 19.90 -10.55
N VAL A 41 8.89 19.31 -9.39
CA VAL A 41 7.60 19.44 -8.72
C VAL A 41 7.82 19.90 -7.28
N LYS A 42 6.90 20.72 -6.78
CA LYS A 42 6.89 21.08 -5.37
C LYS A 42 6.51 19.86 -4.52
N ARG A 43 7.14 19.74 -3.38
CA ARG A 43 6.97 18.62 -2.45
C ARG A 43 5.50 18.36 -2.06
N GLU A 44 4.67 19.40 -2.04
CA GLU A 44 3.28 19.34 -1.64
C GLU A 44 2.36 18.66 -2.68
N ASP A 45 2.81 18.59 -3.94
CA ASP A 45 1.99 18.12 -5.06
C ASP A 45 2.24 16.65 -5.41
N ILE A 46 3.05 15.93 -4.62
CA ILE A 46 3.46 14.56 -4.95
C ILE A 46 3.20 13.56 -3.82
N PHE A 47 2.94 12.32 -4.23
CA PHE A 47 2.88 11.18 -3.32
C PHE A 47 4.16 10.36 -3.47
N ILE A 48 5.00 10.35 -2.45
CA ILE A 48 6.25 9.62 -2.44
C ILE A 48 6.04 8.28 -1.75
N MET A 49 6.53 7.22 -2.40
CA MET A 49 6.44 5.86 -1.90
C MET A 49 7.85 5.29 -1.73
N GLN A 50 8.17 4.86 -0.52
CA GLN A 50 9.45 4.27 -0.19
C GLN A 50 9.47 2.78 -0.55
N SER A 51 10.59 2.30 -1.09
CA SER A 51 10.81 0.88 -1.29
C SER A 51 10.97 0.16 0.04
N SER A 52 10.39 -1.03 0.14
CA SER A 52 10.59 -1.91 1.28
C SER A 52 11.94 -2.64 1.26
N GLY A 53 12.63 -2.66 0.12
CA GLY A 53 13.81 -3.48 -0.11
C GLY A 53 13.50 -4.97 -0.33
N LEU A 54 12.23 -5.35 -0.31
CA LEU A 54 11.76 -6.72 -0.48
C LEU A 54 11.08 -6.89 -1.84
N LYS A 55 11.09 -8.11 -2.34
CA LYS A 55 10.46 -8.46 -3.63
C LYS A 55 9.28 -9.40 -3.41
N ASP A 56 8.28 -9.29 -4.28
CA ASP A 56 7.18 -10.23 -4.31
C ASP A 56 7.60 -11.59 -4.90
N ARG A 57 6.67 -12.54 -4.98
CA ARG A 57 6.95 -13.89 -5.52
C ARG A 57 7.41 -13.87 -6.98
N LYS A 58 7.12 -12.82 -7.74
CA LYS A 58 7.53 -12.65 -9.14
C LYS A 58 8.83 -11.86 -9.31
N GLY A 59 9.46 -11.46 -8.22
CA GLY A 59 10.70 -10.68 -8.23
C GLY A 59 10.51 -9.18 -8.41
N ASN A 60 9.30 -8.66 -8.28
CA ASN A 60 9.01 -7.24 -8.35
C ASN A 60 9.23 -6.56 -6.99
N GLU A 61 9.90 -5.41 -6.99
CA GLU A 61 10.14 -4.65 -5.78
C GLU A 61 8.84 -4.11 -5.18
N ILE A 62 8.67 -4.27 -3.87
CA ILE A 62 7.47 -3.85 -3.14
C ILE A 62 7.68 -2.47 -2.53
N PHE A 63 6.76 -1.54 -2.83
CA PHE A 63 6.78 -0.17 -2.32
C PHE A 63 5.61 0.09 -1.38
N HIS A 64 5.77 1.09 -0.53
CA HIS A 64 4.66 1.64 0.24
C HIS A 64 3.50 2.00 -0.70
N GLY A 65 2.30 1.63 -0.34
CA GLY A 65 1.09 1.90 -1.13
C GLY A 65 0.78 0.85 -2.19
N ASP A 66 1.58 -0.20 -2.33
CA ASP A 66 1.26 -1.30 -3.24
C ASP A 66 0.06 -2.09 -2.71
N ILE A 67 -0.78 -2.53 -3.65
CA ILE A 67 -1.85 -3.48 -3.37
C ILE A 67 -1.34 -4.87 -3.74
N VAL A 68 -1.40 -5.77 -2.77
CA VAL A 68 -0.87 -7.14 -2.91
C VAL A 68 -1.96 -8.18 -2.69
N LYS A 69 -1.74 -9.34 -3.25
CA LYS A 69 -2.62 -10.50 -3.10
C LYS A 69 -1.79 -11.69 -2.61
N ASN A 70 -2.28 -12.38 -1.59
CA ASN A 70 -1.65 -13.60 -1.09
C ASN A 70 -2.16 -14.86 -1.82
N SER A 71 -1.65 -16.04 -1.45
CA SER A 71 -2.07 -17.32 -2.02
C SER A 71 -3.55 -17.65 -1.78
N ASP A 72 -4.11 -17.15 -0.68
CA ASP A 72 -5.53 -17.30 -0.34
C ASP A 72 -6.44 -16.29 -1.05
N LYS A 73 -5.86 -15.48 -1.95
CA LYS A 73 -6.53 -14.42 -2.71
C LYS A 73 -7.03 -13.24 -1.86
N ASP A 74 -6.52 -13.08 -0.66
CA ASP A 74 -6.78 -11.91 0.16
C ASP A 74 -6.00 -10.71 -0.36
N LEU A 75 -6.66 -9.55 -0.38
CA LEU A 75 -6.07 -8.30 -0.83
C LEU A 75 -5.61 -7.47 0.37
N GLY A 76 -4.40 -6.95 0.28
CA GLY A 76 -3.82 -6.11 1.32
C GLY A 76 -3.12 -4.88 0.75
N ILE A 77 -2.89 -3.91 1.61
CA ILE A 77 -2.18 -2.68 1.29
C ILE A 77 -0.86 -2.66 2.05
N VAL A 78 0.24 -2.44 1.33
CA VAL A 78 1.57 -2.29 1.94
C VAL A 78 1.68 -0.89 2.52
N ARG A 79 2.02 -0.80 3.80
CA ARG A 79 2.22 0.46 4.50
C ARG A 79 3.46 0.43 5.39
N PHE A 80 3.96 1.61 5.71
CA PHE A 80 5.03 1.79 6.70
C PHE A 80 4.42 2.37 7.96
N LYS A 81 4.51 1.64 9.06
CA LYS A 81 3.94 2.04 10.35
C LYS A 81 4.82 1.54 11.50
N ASP A 82 5.02 2.40 12.50
CA ASP A 82 5.80 2.08 13.70
C ASP A 82 7.21 1.52 13.40
N GLY A 83 7.85 2.10 12.37
CA GLY A 83 9.20 1.73 11.98
C GLY A 83 9.32 0.47 11.11
N ALA A 84 8.22 -0.10 10.63
CA ALA A 84 8.25 -1.32 9.85
C ALA A 84 7.27 -1.31 8.68
N PHE A 85 7.63 -2.04 7.62
CA PHE A 85 6.71 -2.32 6.53
C PHE A 85 5.79 -3.47 6.92
N GLU A 86 4.50 -3.26 6.76
CA GLU A 86 3.46 -4.25 7.05
C GLU A 86 2.42 -4.30 5.95
N VAL A 87 1.69 -5.41 5.87
CA VAL A 87 0.55 -5.57 4.97
C VAL A 87 -0.73 -5.54 5.78
N ASP A 88 -1.60 -4.62 5.45
CA ASP A 88 -2.91 -4.47 6.08
C ASP A 88 -3.98 -5.08 5.19
N PHE A 89 -4.44 -6.27 5.56
CA PHE A 89 -5.50 -6.97 4.83
C PHE A 89 -6.91 -6.51 5.23
N LYS A 90 -7.02 -5.65 6.24
CA LYS A 90 -8.28 -5.11 6.78
C LYS A 90 -9.18 -6.11 7.52
N GLU A 91 -9.12 -7.38 7.19
CA GLU A 91 -9.94 -8.42 7.79
C GLU A 91 -9.32 -9.01 9.06
N TYR A 92 -8.01 -8.87 9.24
CA TYR A 92 -7.27 -9.39 10.39
C TYR A 92 -6.05 -8.50 10.72
N ILE A 93 -5.33 -8.88 11.74
CA ILE A 93 -4.16 -8.12 12.24
C ILE A 93 -3.12 -7.95 11.12
N PRO A 94 -2.58 -6.73 10.93
CA PRO A 94 -1.51 -6.51 9.94
C PRO A 94 -0.30 -7.42 10.18
N VAL A 95 0.30 -7.88 9.10
CA VAL A 95 1.42 -8.82 9.11
C VAL A 95 2.67 -8.12 8.59
N LEU A 96 3.80 -8.34 9.24
CA LEU A 96 5.08 -7.81 8.77
C LEU A 96 5.40 -8.31 7.36
N LEU A 97 5.75 -7.38 6.49
CA LEU A 97 5.99 -7.68 5.07
C LEU A 97 7.11 -8.72 4.89
N GLY A 98 8.19 -8.63 5.65
CA GLY A 98 9.32 -9.54 5.57
C GLY A 98 9.00 -11.01 5.88
N LEU A 99 7.87 -11.28 6.54
CA LEU A 99 7.44 -12.64 6.86
C LEU A 99 6.66 -13.29 5.72
N ILE A 100 6.06 -12.50 4.82
CA ILE A 100 5.11 -13.01 3.82
C ILE A 100 5.39 -12.53 2.41
N ASN A 101 6.43 -11.74 2.17
CA ASN A 101 6.69 -11.16 0.85
C ASN A 101 6.79 -12.20 -0.27
N ASP A 102 7.30 -13.39 -0.01
CA ASP A 102 7.43 -14.47 -0.99
C ASP A 102 6.08 -15.08 -1.42
N ASP A 103 5.04 -14.87 -0.62
CA ASP A 103 3.67 -15.36 -0.90
C ASP A 103 2.81 -14.28 -1.58
N LEU A 104 3.32 -13.07 -1.72
CA LEU A 104 2.57 -11.95 -2.24
C LEU A 104 2.83 -11.71 -3.72
N GLU A 105 1.79 -11.20 -4.39
CA GLU A 105 1.86 -10.70 -5.75
C GLU A 105 1.35 -9.26 -5.80
N ILE A 106 2.15 -8.36 -6.35
CA ILE A 106 1.73 -6.97 -6.56
C ILE A 106 0.71 -6.95 -7.71
N ILE A 107 -0.49 -6.46 -7.43
CA ILE A 107 -1.57 -6.36 -8.42
C ILE A 107 -1.92 -4.91 -8.78
N GLY A 108 -1.37 -3.95 -8.08
CA GLY A 108 -1.61 -2.54 -8.32
C GLY A 108 -1.08 -1.68 -7.19
N ASP A 109 -1.57 -0.45 -7.12
CA ASP A 109 -1.26 0.47 -6.03
C ASP A 109 -2.46 1.38 -5.70
N ILE A 110 -2.39 2.05 -4.54
CA ILE A 110 -3.49 2.88 -4.04
C ILE A 110 -3.79 4.12 -4.89
N HIS A 111 -2.86 4.55 -5.72
CA HIS A 111 -3.01 5.75 -6.53
C HIS A 111 -3.61 5.45 -7.90
N ARG A 112 -3.15 4.40 -8.58
CA ARG A 112 -3.60 4.01 -9.92
C ARG A 112 -4.81 3.09 -9.95
N ASN A 113 -5.02 2.31 -8.89
CA ASN A 113 -6.02 1.25 -8.81
C ASN A 113 -7.08 1.52 -7.74
N LYS A 114 -7.76 2.65 -7.84
CA LYS A 114 -8.79 3.09 -6.88
C LYS A 114 -9.92 2.08 -6.70
N LYS A 115 -10.29 1.36 -7.76
CA LYS A 115 -11.33 0.32 -7.69
C LYS A 115 -10.93 -0.84 -6.78
N LEU A 116 -9.66 -1.26 -6.82
CA LEU A 116 -9.14 -2.29 -5.91
C LEU A 116 -9.11 -1.78 -4.46
N LEU A 117 -8.70 -0.54 -4.27
CA LEU A 117 -8.71 0.10 -2.96
C LEU A 117 -10.12 0.15 -2.38
N ASP A 118 -11.11 0.54 -3.16
CA ASP A 118 -12.51 0.59 -2.73
C ASP A 118 -13.02 -0.78 -2.31
N LYS A 119 -12.68 -1.85 -3.04
CA LYS A 119 -13.02 -3.23 -2.66
C LYS A 119 -12.47 -3.62 -1.29
N ILE A 120 -11.23 -3.24 -1.00
CA ILE A 120 -10.59 -3.51 0.29
C ILE A 120 -11.28 -2.74 1.41
N ILE A 121 -11.61 -1.47 1.19
CA ILE A 121 -12.30 -0.61 2.14
C ILE A 121 -13.73 -1.10 2.41
N ASP A 122 -14.47 -1.50 1.38
CA ASP A 122 -15.84 -2.00 1.51
C ASP A 122 -15.91 -3.30 2.31
N LYS A 123 -14.98 -4.21 2.11
CA LYS A 123 -14.85 -5.41 2.95
C LYS A 123 -14.65 -5.04 4.43
N ASN A 124 -13.81 -4.06 4.71
CA ASN A 124 -13.59 -3.58 6.07
C ASN A 124 -14.86 -3.00 6.70
N LYS A 125 -15.64 -2.23 5.96
CA LYS A 125 -16.93 -1.69 6.43
C LYS A 125 -17.90 -2.80 6.80
N LYS A 126 -17.99 -3.87 6.00
CA LYS A 126 -18.81 -5.04 6.29
C LYS A 126 -18.39 -5.73 7.59
N VAL A 127 -17.09 -5.96 7.79
CA VAL A 127 -16.56 -6.57 9.02
C VAL A 127 -16.86 -5.70 10.25
N VAL A 128 -16.66 -4.39 10.16
CA VAL A 128 -16.96 -3.45 11.26
C VAL A 128 -18.46 -3.44 11.58
N CYS A 129 -19.34 -3.48 10.58
CA CYS A 129 -20.78 -3.55 10.80
C CYS A 129 -21.19 -4.86 11.49
N MET A 130 -20.64 -6.00 11.10
CA MET A 130 -20.89 -7.30 11.75
C MET A 130 -20.43 -7.28 13.21
N ASN A 131 -19.25 -6.74 13.50
CA ASN A 131 -18.75 -6.61 14.87
C ASN A 131 -19.67 -5.75 15.76
N LYS A 132 -20.22 -4.66 15.21
CA LYS A 132 -21.20 -3.82 15.91
C LYS A 132 -22.51 -4.58 16.21
N VAL A 133 -22.98 -5.37 15.27
CA VAL A 133 -24.20 -6.20 15.45
C VAL A 133 -23.96 -7.26 16.53
N GLU A 134 -22.85 -7.96 16.52
CA GLU A 134 -22.50 -8.94 17.54
C GLU A 134 -22.41 -8.31 18.95
N LYS A 135 -21.79 -7.13 19.07
CA LYS A 135 -21.75 -6.39 20.34
C LYS A 135 -23.14 -6.00 20.85
N ARG A 136 -24.03 -5.59 19.97
CA ARG A 136 -25.43 -5.27 20.34
C ARG A 136 -26.18 -6.50 20.80
N LEU A 137 -26.02 -7.64 20.14
CA LEU A 137 -26.64 -8.91 20.53
C LEU A 137 -26.11 -9.40 21.88
N SER A 138 -24.81 -9.31 22.14
CA SER A 138 -24.25 -9.72 23.43
C SER A 138 -24.73 -8.82 24.57
N ARG A 139 -24.95 -7.52 24.36
CA ARG A 139 -25.54 -6.60 25.33
C ARG A 139 -26.98 -6.95 25.66
N LYS A 140 -27.80 -7.31 24.66
CA LYS A 140 -29.20 -7.77 24.85
C LYS A 140 -29.26 -9.07 25.65
N ARG A 141 -28.37 -10.02 25.39
CA ARG A 141 -28.29 -11.30 26.18
C ARG A 141 -27.95 -11.04 27.64
N LYS A 142 -27.06 -10.11 27.96
CA LYS A 142 -26.73 -9.73 29.34
C LYS A 142 -27.90 -9.05 30.07
N ARG A 143 -28.77 -8.31 29.37
CA ARG A 143 -29.97 -7.68 29.97
C ARG A 143 -31.10 -8.67 30.28
N THR A 144 -31.19 -9.77 29.53
CA THR A 144 -32.23 -10.79 29.71
C THR A 144 -31.89 -11.88 30.73
N SER A 145 -30.66 -11.89 31.26
CA SER A 145 -30.20 -12.85 32.26
C SER A 145 -30.31 -12.39 33.72
N LYS A 146 -31.12 -11.35 33.99
CA LYS A 146 -31.45 -10.93 35.35
C LYS A 146 -32.76 -11.53 35.79
#